data_69e54600e7eae9cd5f75b18dc698bf66
#
_entry.id   69e54600e7eae9cd5f75b18dc698bf66
#
_cell.length_a   1.000
_cell.length_b   1.000
_cell.length_c   1.000
_cell.angle_alpha   90.00
_cell.angle_beta   90.00
_cell.angle_gamma   90.00
#
_symmetry.space_group_name_H-M   'P 1'
#
loop_
_entity.id
_entity.type
_entity.pdbx_description
1 polymer ?
#
loop_
_entity_poly.entity_id
_entity_poly.type
_entity_poly.pdbx_seq_one_letter_code
_entity_poly.pdbx_strand_id
1 'polypeptide(L)'
;MTKASIALNRFGLGARGDQPIPTDPVAWLNGQFAHYDPRPDAIASAPTSAAVSADLADYFRQQRALRAQQGGKPGVPPGPPAAVSPMPGSAPAGLQMGAQSVQPPGMAPSPPAAKPMPDDAMKQARQFAARTGRGDYAGAVGARVTQALITDTPFVERLVHFWANHFAVSADKLQVVGLAGTLEFEAIRPHVLGSFHDMLMAVEQHPAMLLYLDQAVSVGPNSPLGQRIAARAAGNGGRKVGLNENLAREILELHTLGVRTGYSQADVTEFARAMTGWTVAGIGQGPGARAAGTDGLPGDFVFAAPLHEPGDRMVMGKTYPAGGVEQASAVLADVAVSPATASHIATKLARHFAGDTPPPAMVARLQAAFVKSGGDLPSVYRALIASPEAWVEQPLKFKTPWEWTISSMRALNVKTADPQAMVGLLNQLGQPTWKPGQPIGYDDIAGSWAGPDAVLRRVEAAERFASRAASVDARALGPKILPGAVTPATSTALANCESPAQALALLLVAPEFMRR
;
A
#
# COMPACT_ATOMS: atom_id res chain seq x y z
N MET A 1 27.66 14.24 3.50
CA MET A 1 26.74 14.20 4.67
C MET A 1 27.46 13.68 5.89
N THR A 2 27.21 14.23 7.09
CA THR A 2 27.69 13.61 8.34
C THR A 2 26.90 12.34 8.66
N LYS A 3 27.46 11.47 9.53
CA LYS A 3 26.71 10.28 10.01
C LYS A 3 25.38 10.65 10.66
N ALA A 4 25.30 11.77 11.37
CA ALA A 4 24.03 12.24 11.95
C ALA A 4 23.01 12.61 10.86
N SER A 5 23.44 13.32 9.80
CA SER A 5 22.57 13.62 8.66
C SER A 5 22.08 12.35 7.96
N ILE A 6 22.93 11.35 7.79
CA ILE A 6 22.58 10.05 7.20
C ILE A 6 21.53 9.34 8.07
N ALA A 7 21.74 9.28 9.39
CA ALA A 7 20.79 8.66 10.31
C ALA A 7 19.41 9.33 10.26
N LEU A 8 19.37 10.67 10.26
CA LEU A 8 18.12 11.43 10.26
C LEU A 8 17.38 11.38 8.92
N ASN A 9 18.10 11.41 7.79
CA ASN A 9 17.51 11.59 6.47
C ASN A 9 17.45 10.29 5.64
N ARG A 10 18.49 9.43 5.70
CA ARG A 10 18.52 8.16 4.94
C ARG A 10 17.85 7.03 5.70
N PHE A 11 18.19 6.86 6.98
CA PHE A 11 17.55 5.86 7.82
C PHE A 11 16.20 6.35 8.36
N GLY A 12 16.13 7.61 8.84
CA GLY A 12 14.89 8.22 9.31
C GLY A 12 14.04 8.84 8.19
N LEU A 13 13.04 9.62 8.57
CA LEU A 13 12.07 10.27 7.68
C LEU A 13 12.39 11.74 7.38
N GLY A 14 13.61 12.19 7.67
CA GLY A 14 14.00 13.58 7.68
C GLY A 14 14.02 14.15 9.10
N ALA A 15 14.96 15.06 9.36
CA ALA A 15 15.07 15.71 10.67
C ALA A 15 13.88 16.65 10.91
N ARG A 16 13.41 16.73 12.15
CA ARG A 16 12.54 17.83 12.60
C ARG A 16 13.39 19.05 12.93
N GLY A 17 12.84 20.25 12.68
CA GLY A 17 13.57 21.50 12.97
C GLY A 17 13.87 21.71 14.46
N ASP A 18 13.14 21.04 15.36
CA ASP A 18 13.29 21.04 16.81
C ASP A 18 13.99 19.79 17.39
N GLN A 19 14.36 18.82 16.53
CA GLN A 19 14.94 17.55 16.97
C GLN A 19 16.44 17.71 17.30
N PRO A 20 16.91 17.16 18.45
CA PRO A 20 18.35 17.08 18.73
C PRO A 20 19.06 16.23 17.69
N ILE A 21 20.26 16.67 17.30
CA ILE A 21 21.12 15.90 16.41
C ILE A 21 21.73 14.73 17.22
N PRO A 22 21.59 13.46 16.79
CA PRO A 22 22.13 12.33 17.52
C PRO A 22 23.66 12.37 17.58
N THR A 23 24.22 12.28 18.78
CA THR A 23 25.67 12.24 19.01
C THR A 23 26.28 10.89 18.63
N ASP A 24 25.54 9.80 18.88
CA ASP A 24 25.85 8.46 18.38
C ASP A 24 24.70 7.97 17.47
N PRO A 25 24.83 8.18 16.16
CA PRO A 25 23.79 7.81 15.20
C PRO A 25 23.49 6.31 15.14
N VAL A 26 24.48 5.44 15.37
CA VAL A 26 24.31 3.98 15.34
C VAL A 26 23.53 3.51 16.58
N ALA A 27 23.92 3.99 17.76
CA ALA A 27 23.19 3.70 19.00
C ALA A 27 21.77 4.24 18.96
N TRP A 28 21.57 5.46 18.41
CA TRP A 28 20.25 6.06 18.24
C TRP A 28 19.31 5.23 17.34
N LEU A 29 19.83 4.67 16.21
CA LEU A 29 19.03 3.81 15.34
C LEU A 29 18.65 2.49 16.04
N ASN A 30 19.62 1.83 16.69
CA ASN A 30 19.35 0.56 17.38
C ASN A 30 18.42 0.74 18.59
N GLY A 31 18.50 1.88 19.29
CA GLY A 31 17.63 2.20 20.42
C GLY A 31 16.16 2.29 20.04
N GLN A 32 15.84 2.62 18.80
CA GLN A 32 14.44 2.73 18.35
C GLN A 32 13.68 1.40 18.41
N PHE A 33 14.37 0.26 18.32
CA PHE A 33 13.71 -1.06 18.40
C PHE A 33 13.07 -1.32 19.77
N ALA A 34 13.63 -0.77 20.84
CA ALA A 34 13.09 -0.91 22.20
C ALA A 34 11.95 0.05 22.54
N HIS A 35 11.80 1.12 21.74
CA HIS A 35 10.83 2.19 22.00
C HIS A 35 9.70 2.24 20.96
N TYR A 36 9.71 1.32 20.00
CA TYR A 36 8.69 1.29 18.96
C TYR A 36 7.35 0.82 19.52
N ASP A 37 6.32 1.61 19.27
CA ASP A 37 4.93 1.26 19.51
C ASP A 37 4.26 0.91 18.17
N PRO A 38 3.76 -0.33 17.98
CA PRO A 38 3.08 -0.73 16.76
C PRO A 38 1.71 -0.05 16.60
N ARG A 39 1.11 0.45 17.68
CA ARG A 39 -0.22 1.06 17.66
C ARG A 39 -0.29 2.40 18.39
N PRO A 40 0.53 3.39 17.99
CA PRO A 40 0.50 4.71 18.60
C PRO A 40 -0.85 5.39 18.38
N ASP A 41 -1.18 6.43 19.18
CA ASP A 41 -2.48 7.10 19.19
C ASP A 41 -2.98 7.50 17.79
N ALA A 42 -2.10 8.01 16.93
CA ALA A 42 -2.46 8.40 15.56
C ALA A 42 -2.99 7.19 14.75
N ILE A 43 -2.39 6.02 14.93
CA ILE A 43 -2.79 4.78 14.26
C ILE A 43 -4.00 4.14 14.98
N ALA A 44 -4.04 4.19 16.31
CA ALA A 44 -5.14 3.65 17.09
C ALA A 44 -6.50 4.33 16.80
N SER A 45 -6.46 5.59 16.37
CA SER A 45 -7.63 6.38 15.98
C SER A 45 -8.07 6.17 14.51
N ALA A 46 -7.29 5.43 13.71
CA ALA A 46 -7.62 5.16 12.31
C ALA A 46 -8.77 4.15 12.17
N PRO A 47 -9.48 4.12 11.03
CA PRO A 47 -10.44 3.07 10.72
C PRO A 47 -9.80 1.69 10.83
N THR A 48 -10.50 0.75 11.48
CA THR A 48 -10.06 -0.66 11.58
C THR A 48 -10.64 -1.50 10.43
N SER A 49 -10.00 -2.62 10.11
CA SER A 49 -10.51 -3.57 9.12
C SER A 49 -11.91 -4.08 9.48
N ALA A 50 -12.16 -4.30 10.77
CA ALA A 50 -13.46 -4.72 11.29
C ALA A 50 -14.56 -3.67 11.04
N ALA A 51 -14.29 -2.38 11.32
CA ALA A 51 -15.24 -1.30 11.08
C ALA A 51 -15.56 -1.12 9.60
N VAL A 52 -14.52 -1.03 8.76
CA VAL A 52 -14.66 -0.91 7.30
C VAL A 52 -15.40 -2.11 6.71
N SER A 53 -15.11 -3.31 7.20
CA SER A 53 -15.77 -4.54 6.73
C SER A 53 -17.23 -4.61 7.16
N ALA A 54 -17.60 -4.10 8.33
CA ALA A 54 -18.99 -4.00 8.75
C ALA A 54 -19.81 -3.12 7.79
N ASP A 55 -19.30 -1.94 7.42
CA ASP A 55 -19.95 -1.05 6.46
C ASP A 55 -20.07 -1.68 5.06
N LEU A 56 -19.05 -2.39 4.60
CA LEU A 56 -19.08 -3.15 3.35
C LEU A 56 -20.10 -4.30 3.40
N ALA A 57 -20.19 -5.01 4.51
CA ALA A 57 -21.16 -6.10 4.70
C ALA A 57 -22.61 -5.58 4.65
N ASP A 58 -22.87 -4.42 5.25
CA ASP A 58 -24.17 -3.75 5.19
C ASP A 58 -24.52 -3.36 3.74
N TYR A 59 -23.58 -2.77 3.03
CA TYR A 59 -23.76 -2.46 1.61
C TYR A 59 -24.11 -3.72 0.78
N PHE A 60 -23.41 -4.83 0.97
CA PHE A 60 -23.70 -6.06 0.25
C PHE A 60 -25.02 -6.71 0.67
N ARG A 61 -25.43 -6.57 1.93
CA ARG A 61 -26.77 -7.00 2.39
C ARG A 61 -27.87 -6.20 1.69
N GLN A 62 -27.74 -4.87 1.65
CA GLN A 62 -28.68 -4.00 0.94
C GLN A 62 -28.76 -4.34 -0.56
N GLN A 63 -27.63 -4.54 -1.22
CA GLN A 63 -27.60 -4.97 -2.63
C GLN A 63 -28.35 -6.29 -2.85
N ARG A 64 -28.16 -7.29 -1.98
CA ARG A 64 -28.85 -8.57 -2.08
C ARG A 64 -30.36 -8.40 -1.91
N ALA A 65 -30.79 -7.60 -0.94
CA ALA A 65 -32.21 -7.33 -0.70
C ALA A 65 -32.88 -6.63 -1.90
N LEU A 66 -32.23 -5.61 -2.47
CA LEU A 66 -32.72 -4.90 -3.66
C LEU A 66 -32.83 -5.82 -4.89
N ARG A 67 -31.84 -6.70 -5.11
CA ARG A 67 -31.90 -7.70 -6.19
C ARG A 67 -33.00 -8.72 -5.99
N ALA A 68 -33.28 -9.16 -4.77
CA ALA A 68 -34.40 -10.08 -4.47
C ALA A 68 -35.75 -9.42 -4.76
N GLN A 69 -35.89 -8.11 -4.53
CA GLN A 69 -37.11 -7.35 -4.85
C GLN A 69 -37.36 -7.18 -6.36
N GLN A 70 -36.31 -7.26 -7.19
CA GLN A 70 -36.41 -7.15 -8.67
C GLN A 70 -36.85 -8.43 -9.36
N GLY A 71 -37.23 -9.49 -8.62
CA GLY A 71 -37.74 -10.75 -9.20
C GLY A 71 -36.67 -11.58 -9.90
N GLY A 72 -35.73 -12.05 -9.17
CA GLY A 72 -35.01 -13.32 -9.27
C GLY A 72 -34.47 -13.84 -10.60
N LYS A 73 -34.01 -13.02 -11.54
CA LYS A 73 -32.96 -13.50 -12.46
C LYS A 73 -31.58 -13.12 -11.87
N PRO A 74 -30.65 -14.08 -11.71
CA PRO A 74 -29.31 -13.76 -11.28
C PRO A 74 -28.66 -12.85 -12.33
N GLY A 75 -28.67 -11.55 -12.07
CA GLY A 75 -27.93 -10.60 -12.89
C GLY A 75 -26.44 -10.93 -12.79
N VAL A 76 -25.76 -10.98 -13.92
CA VAL A 76 -24.31 -11.05 -14.03
C VAL A 76 -23.71 -9.90 -13.22
N PRO A 77 -22.82 -10.15 -12.24
CA PRO A 77 -22.08 -9.05 -11.62
C PRO A 77 -21.34 -8.27 -12.71
N PRO A 78 -21.26 -6.94 -12.63
CA PRO A 78 -20.43 -6.19 -13.55
C PRO A 78 -19.01 -6.76 -13.47
N GLY A 79 -18.47 -7.15 -14.63
CA GLY A 79 -17.08 -7.57 -14.75
C GLY A 79 -16.14 -6.46 -14.24
N PRO A 80 -14.88 -6.78 -13.92
CA PRO A 80 -13.89 -5.77 -13.60
C PRO A 80 -13.87 -4.73 -14.73
N PRO A 81 -13.67 -3.44 -14.42
CA PRO A 81 -13.51 -2.43 -15.46
C PRO A 81 -12.42 -2.89 -16.41
N ALA A 82 -12.72 -2.87 -17.70
CA ALA A 82 -11.76 -3.19 -18.74
C ALA A 82 -10.50 -2.33 -18.52
N ALA A 83 -9.33 -2.95 -18.63
CA ALA A 83 -8.06 -2.25 -18.61
C ALA A 83 -8.13 -1.10 -19.61
N VAL A 84 -7.87 0.12 -19.15
CA VAL A 84 -7.86 1.32 -19.99
C VAL A 84 -6.64 1.21 -20.89
N SER A 85 -6.86 0.86 -22.16
CA SER A 85 -5.85 1.00 -23.20
C SER A 85 -5.51 2.48 -23.39
N PRO A 86 -4.25 2.85 -23.63
CA PRO A 86 -3.88 4.24 -23.87
C PRO A 86 -4.52 4.74 -25.16
N MET A 87 -5.22 5.87 -25.08
CA MET A 87 -5.82 6.55 -26.24
C MET A 87 -4.75 7.24 -27.10
N PRO A 88 -4.85 7.12 -28.43
CA PRO A 88 -4.09 7.98 -29.34
C PRO A 88 -4.67 9.41 -29.35
N GLY A 89 -3.79 10.40 -29.50
CA GLY A 89 -4.10 11.82 -29.42
C GLY A 89 -5.20 12.30 -30.36
N SER A 90 -6.00 13.24 -29.86
CA SER A 90 -7.01 13.97 -30.62
C SER A 90 -6.61 15.43 -30.81
N ALA A 91 -6.63 15.86 -32.06
CA ALA A 91 -6.56 17.25 -32.50
C ALA A 91 -7.94 17.96 -32.33
N PRO A 92 -7.98 19.31 -32.32
CA PRO A 92 -9.17 20.04 -31.94
C PRO A 92 -10.14 20.28 -33.10
N ALA A 93 -11.45 20.28 -32.85
CA ALA A 93 -12.45 20.77 -33.76
C ALA A 93 -13.54 21.55 -33.03
N GLY A 94 -13.67 22.84 -33.38
CA GLY A 94 -14.78 23.47 -34.06
C GLY A 94 -16.01 23.79 -33.21
N LEU A 95 -16.17 25.10 -32.96
CA LEU A 95 -17.38 25.79 -32.49
C LEU A 95 -18.58 25.56 -33.42
N GLN A 96 -19.74 25.26 -32.85
CA GLN A 96 -21.02 25.65 -33.45
C GLN A 96 -22.01 26.14 -32.39
N MET A 97 -22.50 27.36 -32.59
CA MET A 97 -23.61 28.02 -31.89
C MET A 97 -24.95 27.55 -32.46
N GLY A 98 -25.99 27.55 -31.63
CA GLY A 98 -27.37 27.45 -32.16
C GLY A 98 -28.46 27.35 -31.10
N ALA A 99 -29.07 28.49 -30.85
CA ALA A 99 -30.50 28.77 -30.62
C ALA A 99 -31.21 28.40 -29.31
N GLN A 100 -31.64 29.46 -28.68
CA GLN A 100 -32.62 29.57 -27.59
C GLN A 100 -34.03 29.13 -28.05
N SER A 101 -34.80 28.56 -27.16
CA SER A 101 -36.27 28.64 -27.22
C SER A 101 -36.87 28.86 -25.82
N VAL A 102 -37.80 29.77 -25.80
CA VAL A 102 -38.50 30.43 -24.71
C VAL A 102 -39.55 29.52 -24.06
N GLN A 103 -39.70 29.65 -22.75
CA GLN A 103 -40.70 29.01 -21.88
C GLN A 103 -42.00 29.84 -21.87
N PRO A 104 -43.19 29.24 -21.66
CA PRO A 104 -44.32 29.92 -21.02
C PRO A 104 -44.72 29.24 -19.70
N PRO A 105 -45.38 29.94 -18.76
CA PRO A 105 -45.60 29.51 -17.40
C PRO A 105 -46.93 28.77 -17.23
N GLY A 106 -46.89 27.72 -16.40
CA GLY A 106 -48.07 27.03 -15.93
C GLY A 106 -47.72 26.16 -14.74
N MET A 107 -48.01 26.64 -13.53
CA MET A 107 -47.91 25.89 -12.30
C MET A 107 -48.96 24.76 -12.29
N ALA A 108 -48.48 23.51 -12.30
CA ALA A 108 -49.24 22.35 -11.86
C ALA A 108 -48.67 21.85 -10.51
N PRO A 109 -49.52 21.32 -9.62
CA PRO A 109 -49.07 20.85 -8.31
C PRO A 109 -48.06 19.70 -8.47
N SER A 110 -46.96 19.75 -7.69
CA SER A 110 -45.91 18.75 -7.70
C SER A 110 -46.50 17.38 -7.39
N PRO A 111 -46.22 16.37 -8.21
CA PRO A 111 -46.62 14.98 -7.89
C PRO A 111 -45.91 14.51 -6.61
N PRO A 112 -46.53 13.61 -5.81
CA PRO A 112 -45.87 13.04 -4.66
C PRO A 112 -44.57 12.36 -5.10
N ALA A 113 -43.50 12.56 -4.30
CA ALA A 113 -42.16 12.04 -4.59
C ALA A 113 -42.24 10.55 -4.96
N ALA A 114 -41.93 10.24 -6.22
CA ALA A 114 -41.92 8.86 -6.70
C ALA A 114 -40.93 8.05 -5.86
N LYS A 115 -41.35 6.86 -5.39
CA LYS A 115 -40.42 5.92 -4.75
C LYS A 115 -39.27 5.66 -5.73
N PRO A 116 -38.01 5.75 -5.29
CA PRO A 116 -36.87 5.53 -6.17
C PRO A 116 -37.03 4.19 -6.90
N MET A 117 -36.80 4.18 -8.22
CA MET A 117 -36.74 2.93 -8.98
C MET A 117 -35.63 2.04 -8.39
N PRO A 118 -35.75 0.71 -8.42
CA PRO A 118 -34.76 -0.21 -7.82
C PRO A 118 -33.34 0.03 -8.33
N ASP A 119 -33.15 0.44 -9.59
CA ASP A 119 -31.84 0.79 -10.15
C ASP A 119 -31.26 2.06 -9.52
N ASP A 120 -32.10 3.05 -9.21
CA ASP A 120 -31.68 4.27 -8.51
C ASP A 120 -31.27 3.96 -7.06
N ALA A 121 -31.99 3.08 -6.37
CA ALA A 121 -31.66 2.65 -5.02
C ALA A 121 -30.32 1.88 -4.99
N MET A 122 -30.04 1.01 -5.97
CA MET A 122 -28.75 0.34 -6.09
C MET A 122 -27.62 1.31 -6.40
N LYS A 123 -27.86 2.29 -7.28
CA LYS A 123 -26.89 3.36 -7.58
C LYS A 123 -26.58 4.19 -6.35
N GLN A 124 -27.59 4.59 -5.59
CA GLN A 124 -27.44 5.35 -4.35
C GLN A 124 -26.65 4.56 -3.28
N ALA A 125 -26.97 3.27 -3.07
CA ALA A 125 -26.23 2.41 -2.16
C ALA A 125 -24.74 2.29 -2.53
N ARG A 126 -24.44 2.12 -3.84
CA ARG A 126 -23.06 2.07 -4.34
C ARG A 126 -22.33 3.41 -4.15
N GLN A 127 -23.01 4.54 -4.40
CA GLN A 127 -22.42 5.86 -4.19
C GLN A 127 -22.13 6.12 -2.71
N PHE A 128 -23.02 5.70 -1.82
CA PHE A 128 -22.82 5.78 -0.38
C PHE A 128 -21.60 4.97 0.05
N ALA A 129 -21.54 3.68 -0.28
CA ALA A 129 -20.39 2.83 0.05
C ALA A 129 -19.06 3.37 -0.52
N ALA A 130 -19.09 3.91 -1.75
CA ALA A 130 -17.90 4.54 -2.34
C ALA A 130 -17.49 5.84 -1.63
N ARG A 131 -18.44 6.58 -1.05
CA ARG A 131 -18.14 7.79 -0.26
C ARG A 131 -17.56 7.41 1.10
N THR A 132 -18.18 6.45 1.80
CA THR A 132 -17.69 5.92 3.08
C THR A 132 -16.27 5.39 2.94
N GLY A 133 -16.02 4.48 2.00
CA GLY A 133 -14.67 3.93 1.80
C GLY A 133 -13.61 4.98 1.41
N ARG A 134 -13.99 6.08 0.72
CA ARG A 134 -13.07 7.21 0.50
C ARG A 134 -12.83 8.03 1.78
N GLY A 135 -13.81 8.12 2.67
CA GLY A 135 -13.66 8.72 3.99
C GLY A 135 -12.67 7.92 4.85
N ASP A 136 -12.85 6.61 4.91
CA ASP A 136 -11.95 5.69 5.62
C ASP A 136 -10.52 5.74 5.06
N TYR A 137 -10.38 5.73 3.73
CA TYR A 137 -9.09 5.90 3.06
C TYR A 137 -8.40 7.21 3.46
N ALA A 138 -9.12 8.33 3.41
CA ALA A 138 -8.55 9.61 3.78
C ALA A 138 -8.19 9.67 5.27
N GLY A 139 -9.04 9.12 6.16
CA GLY A 139 -8.75 8.98 7.58
C GLY A 139 -7.47 8.18 7.83
N ALA A 140 -7.32 7.03 7.14
CA ALA A 140 -6.11 6.22 7.22
C ALA A 140 -4.86 6.95 6.70
N VAL A 141 -4.97 7.69 5.57
CA VAL A 141 -3.86 8.54 5.06
C VAL A 141 -3.48 9.60 6.09
N GLY A 142 -4.46 10.26 6.73
CA GLY A 142 -4.22 11.24 7.78
C GLY A 142 -3.49 10.65 8.98
N ALA A 143 -3.88 9.46 9.44
CA ALA A 143 -3.24 8.73 10.52
C ALA A 143 -1.78 8.39 10.18
N ARG A 144 -1.52 7.84 8.99
CA ARG A 144 -0.17 7.53 8.50
C ARG A 144 0.71 8.77 8.44
N VAL A 145 0.19 9.87 7.90
CA VAL A 145 0.91 11.15 7.82
C VAL A 145 1.22 11.67 9.21
N THR A 146 0.23 11.74 10.10
CA THR A 146 0.42 12.22 11.48
C THR A 146 1.49 11.40 12.19
N GLN A 147 1.41 10.06 12.11
CA GLN A 147 2.41 9.18 12.72
C GLN A 147 3.81 9.44 12.14
N ALA A 148 3.96 9.56 10.83
CA ALA A 148 5.24 9.85 10.18
C ALA A 148 5.82 11.21 10.59
N LEU A 149 4.98 12.20 10.91
CA LEU A 149 5.41 13.53 11.34
C LEU A 149 5.91 13.55 12.79
N ILE A 150 5.22 12.83 13.70
CA ILE A 150 5.49 12.93 15.15
C ILE A 150 6.38 11.82 15.70
N THR A 151 6.54 10.69 14.99
CA THR A 151 7.25 9.52 15.51
C THR A 151 8.66 9.85 16.02
N ASP A 152 9.01 9.27 17.16
CA ASP A 152 10.36 9.30 17.73
C ASP A 152 11.20 8.07 17.32
N THR A 153 10.59 7.13 16.59
CA THR A 153 11.24 5.96 15.99
C THR A 153 11.21 6.01 14.45
N PRO A 154 11.76 7.08 13.81
CA PRO A 154 11.58 7.32 12.37
C PRO A 154 12.27 6.28 11.47
N PHE A 155 13.24 5.54 11.99
CA PHE A 155 13.83 4.41 11.25
C PHE A 155 12.87 3.22 11.17
N VAL A 156 12.24 2.85 12.30
CA VAL A 156 11.26 1.77 12.28
C VAL A 156 10.03 2.17 11.46
N GLU A 157 9.60 3.43 11.54
CA GLU A 157 8.52 3.96 10.71
C GLU A 157 8.84 3.89 9.21
N ARG A 158 10.11 4.17 8.81
CA ARG A 158 10.56 3.97 7.42
C ARG A 158 10.49 2.50 7.00
N LEU A 159 10.83 1.58 7.90
CA LEU A 159 10.70 0.14 7.64
C LEU A 159 9.25 -0.28 7.45
N VAL A 160 8.32 0.27 8.23
CA VAL A 160 6.87 0.07 8.00
C VAL A 160 6.47 0.52 6.59
N HIS A 161 6.91 1.71 6.16
CA HIS A 161 6.62 2.21 4.80
C HIS A 161 7.28 1.36 3.71
N PHE A 162 8.48 0.83 3.95
CA PHE A 162 9.14 -0.10 3.05
C PHE A 162 8.32 -1.38 2.88
N TRP A 163 7.87 -1.99 3.97
CA TRP A 163 7.07 -3.21 3.93
C TRP A 163 5.68 -2.96 3.35
N ALA A 164 5.05 -1.82 3.61
CA ALA A 164 3.79 -1.44 2.99
C ALA A 164 3.90 -1.26 1.45
N ASN A 165 5.07 -0.93 0.94
CA ASN A 165 5.34 -0.91 -0.50
C ASN A 165 5.78 -2.28 -1.04
N HIS A 166 6.34 -3.15 -0.19
CA HIS A 166 6.68 -4.53 -0.57
C HIS A 166 5.42 -5.41 -0.70
N PHE A 167 4.50 -5.34 0.25
CA PHE A 167 3.22 -6.01 0.27
C PHE A 167 2.10 -5.10 -0.25
N ALA A 168 2.30 -4.56 -1.44
CA ALA A 168 1.43 -3.51 -1.94
C ALA A 168 0.04 -4.01 -2.33
N VAL A 169 -0.98 -3.33 -1.84
CA VAL A 169 -2.34 -3.40 -2.37
C VAL A 169 -2.68 -2.08 -3.06
N SER A 170 -3.66 -2.08 -3.99
CA SER A 170 -4.09 -0.85 -4.63
C SER A 170 -5.52 -0.49 -4.27
N ALA A 171 -5.71 0.73 -3.74
CA ALA A 171 -6.99 1.29 -3.30
C ALA A 171 -7.91 1.69 -4.47
N ASP A 172 -7.95 0.89 -5.54
CA ASP A 172 -8.74 1.14 -6.75
C ASP A 172 -10.10 0.43 -6.74
N LYS A 173 -10.19 -0.72 -6.05
CA LYS A 173 -11.43 -1.48 -5.94
C LYS A 173 -12.28 -0.95 -4.77
N LEU A 174 -13.62 -0.91 -4.95
CA LEU A 174 -14.56 -0.48 -3.90
C LEU A 174 -14.37 -1.26 -2.58
N GLN A 175 -14.08 -2.57 -2.66
CA GLN A 175 -13.88 -3.40 -1.48
C GLN A 175 -12.52 -3.16 -0.79
N VAL A 176 -11.54 -2.60 -1.49
CA VAL A 176 -10.17 -2.43 -1.01
C VAL A 176 -9.90 -1.01 -0.53
N VAL A 177 -10.59 -0.01 -1.08
CA VAL A 177 -10.28 1.41 -0.83
C VAL A 177 -10.21 1.77 0.65
N GLY A 178 -11.18 1.35 1.46
CA GLY A 178 -11.17 1.59 2.91
C GLY A 178 -10.24 0.65 3.68
N LEU A 179 -9.92 -0.54 3.11
CA LEU A 179 -9.08 -1.55 3.75
C LEU A 179 -7.59 -1.40 3.45
N ALA A 180 -7.19 -0.57 2.47
CA ALA A 180 -5.79 -0.50 2.05
C ALA A 180 -4.86 -0.02 3.18
N GLY A 181 -5.29 0.94 4.00
CA GLY A 181 -4.53 1.43 5.14
C GLY A 181 -4.48 0.43 6.30
N THR A 182 -5.56 -0.35 6.49
CA THR A 182 -5.63 -1.31 7.60
C THR A 182 -4.61 -2.45 7.43
N LEU A 183 -4.23 -2.82 6.21
CA LEU A 183 -3.14 -3.77 5.95
C LEU A 183 -1.81 -3.30 6.56
N GLU A 184 -1.44 -2.03 6.39
CA GLU A 184 -0.24 -1.47 7.02
C GLU A 184 -0.37 -1.46 8.54
N PHE A 185 -1.54 -1.07 9.06
CA PHE A 185 -1.73 -0.86 10.49
C PHE A 185 -1.89 -2.16 11.29
N GLU A 186 -2.52 -3.17 10.72
CA GLU A 186 -2.92 -4.38 11.44
C GLU A 186 -2.05 -5.60 11.09
N ALA A 187 -1.47 -5.67 9.87
CA ALA A 187 -0.64 -6.80 9.45
C ALA A 187 0.85 -6.47 9.38
N ILE A 188 1.25 -5.25 9.01
CA ILE A 188 2.66 -4.90 8.83
C ILE A 188 3.26 -4.32 10.11
N ARG A 189 2.64 -3.28 10.68
CA ARG A 189 3.17 -2.59 11.87
C ARG A 189 3.42 -3.50 13.07
N PRO A 190 2.52 -4.41 13.44
CA PRO A 190 2.74 -5.31 14.58
C PRO A 190 3.93 -6.27 14.39
N HIS A 191 4.26 -6.58 13.13
CA HIS A 191 5.27 -7.58 12.78
C HIS A 191 6.58 -7.00 12.24
N VAL A 192 6.72 -5.67 12.11
CA VAL A 192 7.93 -5.02 11.55
C VAL A 192 9.21 -5.33 12.34
N LEU A 193 9.10 -5.58 13.65
CA LEU A 193 10.19 -6.03 14.53
C LEU A 193 10.03 -7.50 14.97
N GLY A 194 9.29 -8.29 14.20
CA GLY A 194 9.08 -9.74 14.39
C GLY A 194 9.82 -10.59 13.36
N SER A 195 9.28 -11.78 13.09
CA SER A 195 9.77 -12.63 12.01
C SER A 195 9.14 -12.27 10.66
N PHE A 196 9.86 -12.48 9.57
CA PHE A 196 9.32 -12.32 8.23
C PHE A 196 8.14 -13.27 7.97
N HIS A 197 8.20 -14.48 8.50
CA HIS A 197 7.13 -15.47 8.41
C HIS A 197 5.81 -14.93 9.01
N ASP A 198 5.86 -14.39 10.22
CA ASP A 198 4.65 -13.90 10.89
C ASP A 198 4.05 -12.69 10.17
N MET A 199 4.90 -11.80 9.65
CA MET A 199 4.46 -10.68 8.81
C MET A 199 3.80 -11.19 7.52
N LEU A 200 4.42 -12.15 6.83
CA LEU A 200 3.89 -12.75 5.61
C LEU A 200 2.52 -13.38 5.88
N MET A 201 2.39 -14.19 6.92
CA MET A 201 1.11 -14.83 7.28
C MET A 201 0.03 -13.80 7.58
N ALA A 202 0.34 -12.76 8.35
CA ALA A 202 -0.62 -11.70 8.68
C ALA A 202 -1.09 -10.93 7.44
N VAL A 203 -0.17 -10.67 6.50
CA VAL A 203 -0.47 -9.96 5.26
C VAL A 203 -1.33 -10.80 4.32
N GLU A 204 -0.98 -12.08 4.11
CA GLU A 204 -1.67 -12.93 3.14
C GLU A 204 -3.08 -13.34 3.61
N GLN A 205 -3.34 -13.32 4.91
CA GLN A 205 -4.66 -13.55 5.49
C GLN A 205 -5.48 -12.27 5.67
N HIS A 206 -4.89 -11.09 5.44
CA HIS A 206 -5.59 -9.83 5.64
C HIS A 206 -6.67 -9.60 4.56
N PRO A 207 -7.89 -9.12 4.93
CA PRO A 207 -8.99 -8.93 3.98
C PRO A 207 -8.64 -8.03 2.80
N ALA A 208 -7.80 -7.01 2.98
CA ALA A 208 -7.35 -6.15 1.88
C ALA A 208 -6.61 -6.96 0.81
N MET A 209 -5.70 -7.87 1.19
CA MET A 209 -4.91 -8.70 0.27
C MET A 209 -5.79 -9.72 -0.44
N LEU A 210 -6.61 -10.47 0.31
CA LEU A 210 -7.51 -11.50 -0.23
C LEU A 210 -8.52 -10.92 -1.23
N LEU A 211 -8.99 -9.68 -1.02
CA LEU A 211 -9.92 -8.99 -1.93
C LEU A 211 -9.19 -8.30 -3.08
N TYR A 212 -7.98 -7.79 -2.86
CA TYR A 212 -7.19 -7.13 -3.90
C TYR A 212 -6.82 -8.10 -5.01
N LEU A 213 -6.31 -9.29 -4.66
CA LEU A 213 -5.88 -10.33 -5.60
C LEU A 213 -6.97 -11.36 -5.91
N ASP A 214 -8.22 -11.05 -5.54
CA ASP A 214 -9.41 -11.87 -5.85
C ASP A 214 -9.33 -13.32 -5.32
N GLN A 215 -8.55 -13.57 -4.27
CA GLN A 215 -8.44 -14.90 -3.65
C GLN A 215 -9.78 -15.36 -3.07
N ALA A 216 -10.55 -14.45 -2.50
CA ALA A 216 -11.84 -14.74 -1.90
C ALA A 216 -12.89 -15.35 -2.87
N VAL A 217 -12.63 -15.32 -4.19
CA VAL A 217 -13.50 -15.94 -5.22
C VAL A 217 -12.89 -17.20 -5.85
N SER A 218 -11.69 -17.62 -5.41
CA SER A 218 -11.02 -18.82 -5.91
C SER A 218 -11.74 -20.09 -5.47
N VAL A 219 -11.93 -21.01 -6.42
CA VAL A 219 -12.63 -22.29 -6.19
C VAL A 219 -11.81 -23.41 -6.76
N GLY A 220 -11.52 -24.42 -5.96
CA GLY A 220 -10.89 -25.65 -6.40
C GLY A 220 -11.76 -26.37 -7.45
N PRO A 221 -11.22 -26.68 -8.64
CA PRO A 221 -12.02 -27.35 -9.68
C PRO A 221 -12.65 -28.65 -9.23
N ASN A 222 -11.93 -29.43 -8.42
CA ASN A 222 -12.39 -30.71 -7.89
C ASN A 222 -12.98 -30.61 -6.47
N SER A 223 -13.11 -29.40 -5.93
CA SER A 223 -13.74 -29.18 -4.62
C SER A 223 -15.25 -29.53 -4.66
N PRO A 224 -15.88 -29.85 -3.52
CA PRO A 224 -17.31 -30.17 -3.47
C PRO A 224 -18.20 -29.09 -4.11
N LEU A 225 -17.86 -27.80 -3.93
CA LEU A 225 -18.61 -26.70 -4.55
C LEU A 225 -18.24 -26.51 -6.02
N GLY A 226 -16.98 -26.69 -6.40
CA GLY A 226 -16.49 -26.60 -7.79
C GLY A 226 -17.21 -27.61 -8.69
N GLN A 227 -17.31 -28.87 -8.26
CA GLN A 227 -18.03 -29.93 -8.97
C GLN A 227 -19.51 -29.62 -9.13
N ARG A 228 -20.19 -29.11 -8.08
CA ARG A 228 -21.60 -28.71 -8.15
C ARG A 228 -21.83 -27.56 -9.14
N ILE A 229 -20.90 -26.59 -9.18
CA ILE A 229 -20.98 -25.47 -10.13
C ILE A 229 -20.76 -25.98 -11.56
N ALA A 230 -19.76 -26.83 -11.78
CA ALA A 230 -19.50 -27.44 -13.09
C ALA A 230 -20.70 -28.25 -13.62
N ALA A 231 -21.31 -29.08 -12.79
CA ALA A 231 -22.49 -29.85 -13.15
C ALA A 231 -23.67 -28.95 -13.55
N ARG A 232 -23.91 -27.85 -12.85
CA ARG A 232 -24.97 -26.89 -13.19
C ARG A 232 -24.64 -26.11 -14.48
N ALA A 233 -23.38 -25.77 -14.73
CA ALA A 233 -22.96 -25.05 -15.92
C ALA A 233 -23.11 -25.91 -17.19
N ALA A 234 -22.86 -27.20 -17.11
CA ALA A 234 -23.06 -28.15 -18.22
C ALA A 234 -24.50 -28.22 -18.71
N GLY A 235 -25.50 -27.98 -17.83
CA GLY A 235 -26.91 -27.98 -18.18
C GLY A 235 -27.48 -26.66 -18.71
N ASN A 236 -26.89 -25.50 -18.40
CA ASN A 236 -27.50 -24.17 -18.61
C ASN A 236 -26.58 -23.11 -19.20
N GLY A 237 -25.42 -23.45 -19.76
CA GLY A 237 -24.45 -22.46 -20.33
C GLY A 237 -23.87 -21.49 -19.30
N GLY A 238 -23.76 -21.91 -18.02
CA GLY A 238 -23.34 -21.06 -16.91
C GLY A 238 -21.85 -20.71 -16.94
N ARG A 239 -21.50 -19.64 -16.21
CA ARG A 239 -20.13 -19.12 -16.07
C ARG A 239 -19.23 -20.17 -15.43
N LYS A 240 -18.08 -20.46 -16.05
CA LYS A 240 -17.02 -21.26 -15.42
C LYS A 240 -16.46 -20.49 -14.22
N VAL A 241 -16.56 -21.07 -13.04
CA VAL A 241 -15.86 -20.64 -11.83
C VAL A 241 -14.66 -21.57 -11.68
N GLY A 242 -13.50 -21.03 -11.33
CA GLY A 242 -12.28 -21.82 -11.31
C GLY A 242 -11.24 -21.28 -10.37
N LEU A 243 -10.09 -21.90 -10.46
CA LEU A 243 -8.87 -21.55 -9.73
C LEU A 243 -8.45 -20.12 -10.09
N ASN A 244 -8.11 -19.33 -9.07
CA ASN A 244 -7.44 -18.04 -9.23
C ASN A 244 -5.99 -18.19 -8.77
N GLU A 245 -5.05 -17.90 -9.66
CA GLU A 245 -3.61 -18.03 -9.40
C GLU A 245 -2.94 -16.72 -8.95
N ASN A 246 -3.67 -15.59 -8.96
CA ASN A 246 -3.06 -14.28 -8.76
C ASN A 246 -2.29 -14.21 -7.45
N LEU A 247 -2.97 -14.51 -6.31
CA LEU A 247 -2.33 -14.40 -5.00
C LEU A 247 -1.14 -15.37 -4.87
N ALA A 248 -1.28 -16.63 -5.29
CA ALA A 248 -0.19 -17.59 -5.26
C ALA A 248 1.03 -17.12 -6.08
N ARG A 249 0.78 -16.53 -7.24
CA ARG A 249 1.83 -15.96 -8.10
C ARG A 249 2.54 -14.81 -7.42
N GLU A 250 1.79 -13.83 -6.90
CA GLU A 250 2.38 -12.65 -6.24
C GLU A 250 3.16 -13.04 -4.99
N ILE A 251 2.70 -14.03 -4.23
CA ILE A 251 3.47 -14.55 -3.08
C ILE A 251 4.82 -15.10 -3.52
N LEU A 252 4.86 -15.95 -4.53
CA LEU A 252 6.13 -16.55 -4.99
C LEU A 252 7.01 -15.51 -5.69
N GLU A 253 6.42 -14.62 -6.48
CA GLU A 253 7.14 -13.71 -7.38
C GLU A 253 7.56 -12.40 -6.71
N LEU A 254 6.69 -11.76 -5.93
CA LEU A 254 6.93 -10.43 -5.37
C LEU A 254 7.13 -10.43 -3.86
N HIS A 255 6.38 -11.26 -3.12
CA HIS A 255 6.39 -11.21 -1.68
C HIS A 255 7.52 -12.06 -1.07
N THR A 256 7.98 -13.12 -1.77
CA THR A 256 8.99 -14.06 -1.24
C THR A 256 10.17 -14.25 -2.19
N LEU A 257 10.15 -15.28 -3.04
CA LEU A 257 11.32 -15.78 -3.76
C LEU A 257 11.96 -14.78 -4.73
N GLY A 258 11.16 -13.93 -5.33
CA GLY A 258 11.57 -13.03 -6.40
C GLY A 258 11.28 -13.57 -7.81
N VAL A 259 11.27 -12.70 -8.81
CA VAL A 259 10.95 -13.03 -10.20
C VAL A 259 11.93 -14.06 -10.75
N ARG A 260 11.43 -15.16 -11.31
CA ARG A 260 12.22 -16.22 -11.99
C ARG A 260 13.25 -16.92 -11.11
N THR A 261 12.94 -17.15 -9.84
CA THR A 261 13.87 -17.73 -8.85
C THR A 261 13.50 -19.16 -8.44
N GLY A 262 13.48 -20.09 -9.41
CA GLY A 262 13.41 -21.52 -9.12
C GLY A 262 12.02 -22.11 -8.90
N TYR A 263 10.93 -21.37 -9.14
CA TYR A 263 9.57 -21.89 -9.23
C TYR A 263 9.10 -21.94 -10.69
N SER A 264 8.20 -22.86 -10.98
CA SER A 264 7.57 -23.06 -12.29
C SER A 264 6.10 -22.61 -12.29
N GLN A 265 5.49 -22.52 -13.47
CA GLN A 265 4.04 -22.30 -13.58
C GLN A 265 3.23 -23.40 -12.88
N ALA A 266 3.72 -24.65 -12.88
CA ALA A 266 3.08 -25.75 -12.16
C ALA A 266 3.08 -25.51 -10.65
N ASP A 267 4.18 -24.99 -10.09
CA ASP A 267 4.26 -24.64 -8.67
C ASP A 267 3.24 -23.57 -8.28
N VAL A 268 3.09 -22.53 -9.13
CA VAL A 268 2.05 -21.49 -8.95
C VAL A 268 0.66 -22.11 -8.92
N THR A 269 0.35 -23.00 -9.87
CA THR A 269 -0.96 -23.65 -9.96
C THR A 269 -1.23 -24.55 -8.75
N GLU A 270 -0.24 -25.35 -8.33
CA GLU A 270 -0.40 -26.23 -7.17
C GLU A 270 -0.50 -25.43 -5.85
N PHE A 271 0.26 -24.34 -5.72
CA PHE A 271 0.12 -23.46 -4.56
C PHE A 271 -1.25 -22.74 -4.57
N ALA A 272 -1.73 -22.27 -5.71
CA ALA A 272 -3.08 -21.72 -5.83
C ALA A 272 -4.18 -22.73 -5.43
N ARG A 273 -4.00 -24.01 -5.74
CA ARG A 273 -4.89 -25.09 -5.28
C ARG A 273 -4.84 -25.26 -3.76
N ALA A 274 -3.64 -25.22 -3.15
CA ALA A 274 -3.49 -25.24 -1.71
C ALA A 274 -4.21 -24.06 -1.03
N MET A 275 -4.23 -22.89 -1.66
CA MET A 275 -4.87 -21.68 -1.14
C MET A 275 -6.39 -21.63 -1.36
N THR A 276 -6.98 -22.52 -2.16
CA THR A 276 -8.44 -22.56 -2.31
C THR A 276 -9.11 -22.77 -0.95
N GLY A 277 -10.22 -22.09 -0.71
CA GLY A 277 -10.87 -22.05 0.59
C GLY A 277 -10.47 -20.86 1.47
N TRP A 278 -9.32 -20.21 1.22
CA TRP A 278 -8.97 -18.96 1.88
C TRP A 278 -9.92 -17.85 1.39
N THR A 279 -10.68 -17.28 2.30
CA THR A 279 -11.69 -16.27 1.97
C THR A 279 -11.94 -15.32 3.15
N VAL A 280 -12.90 -14.41 3.00
CA VAL A 280 -13.22 -13.37 3.98
C VAL A 280 -14.68 -13.46 4.37
N ALA A 281 -14.96 -13.43 5.67
CA ALA A 281 -16.33 -13.46 6.20
C ALA A 281 -17.10 -12.19 5.80
N GLY A 282 -18.37 -12.32 5.46
CA GLY A 282 -19.34 -11.23 5.29
C GLY A 282 -19.18 -10.31 4.08
N ILE A 283 -17.94 -10.08 3.61
CA ILE A 283 -17.61 -9.10 2.54
C ILE A 283 -17.07 -9.73 1.26
N GLY A 284 -16.86 -11.04 1.23
CA GLY A 284 -16.50 -11.77 0.02
C GLY A 284 -17.59 -11.69 -1.05
N GLN A 285 -17.23 -11.96 -2.30
CA GLN A 285 -18.14 -12.04 -3.44
C GLN A 285 -18.17 -13.44 -4.05
N GLY A 286 -19.20 -13.70 -4.85
CA GLY A 286 -19.31 -14.96 -5.58
C GLY A 286 -19.55 -16.19 -4.71
N PRO A 287 -19.02 -17.37 -5.10
CA PRO A 287 -19.17 -18.62 -4.34
C PRO A 287 -18.51 -18.57 -2.97
N GLY A 288 -17.37 -17.87 -2.83
CA GLY A 288 -16.65 -17.69 -1.57
C GLY A 288 -17.50 -17.06 -0.47
N ALA A 289 -18.22 -15.99 -0.80
CA ALA A 289 -19.11 -15.31 0.14
C ALA A 289 -20.22 -16.18 0.72
N ARG A 290 -20.68 -17.18 -0.07
CA ARG A 290 -21.71 -18.12 0.37
C ARG A 290 -21.13 -19.29 1.16
N ALA A 291 -19.94 -19.72 0.79
CA ALA A 291 -19.25 -20.84 1.42
C ALA A 291 -18.55 -20.43 2.73
N ALA A 292 -18.19 -19.16 2.87
CA ALA A 292 -17.68 -18.59 4.12
C ALA A 292 -18.70 -18.66 5.27
N GLY A 293 -19.99 -18.88 4.95
CA GLY A 293 -21.03 -18.97 5.96
C GLY A 293 -21.27 -17.68 6.72
N THR A 294 -21.75 -17.82 7.95
CA THR A 294 -21.94 -16.73 8.93
C THR A 294 -20.90 -16.79 10.06
N ASP A 295 -19.89 -17.64 9.93
CA ASP A 295 -18.87 -17.82 10.95
C ASP A 295 -17.87 -16.63 10.88
N GLY A 296 -17.62 -16.01 12.02
CA GLY A 296 -16.75 -14.82 12.15
C GLY A 296 -17.47 -13.50 11.92
N LEU A 297 -16.75 -12.42 12.26
CA LEU A 297 -17.17 -11.04 12.01
C LEU A 297 -16.86 -10.65 10.55
N PRO A 298 -17.57 -9.68 9.97
CA PRO A 298 -17.24 -9.18 8.64
C PRO A 298 -15.77 -8.74 8.58
N GLY A 299 -15.03 -9.26 7.60
CA GLY A 299 -13.61 -8.99 7.43
C GLY A 299 -12.67 -10.05 8.00
N ASP A 300 -13.14 -10.94 8.85
CA ASP A 300 -12.30 -12.02 9.38
C ASP A 300 -11.86 -12.97 8.27
N PHE A 301 -10.61 -13.44 8.37
CA PHE A 301 -10.13 -14.55 7.58
C PHE A 301 -10.89 -15.82 7.96
N VAL A 302 -11.39 -16.54 6.96
CA VAL A 302 -12.06 -17.83 7.15
C VAL A 302 -11.59 -18.84 6.13
N PHE A 303 -11.54 -20.11 6.53
CA PHE A 303 -11.28 -21.24 5.64
C PHE A 303 -12.58 -21.93 5.28
N ALA A 304 -13.00 -21.82 4.03
CA ALA A 304 -14.21 -22.43 3.50
C ALA A 304 -13.89 -23.79 2.86
N ALA A 305 -13.91 -24.86 3.64
CA ALA A 305 -13.61 -26.22 3.20
C ALA A 305 -14.36 -26.67 1.92
N PRO A 306 -15.63 -26.28 1.66
CA PRO A 306 -16.31 -26.66 0.42
C PRO A 306 -15.67 -26.10 -0.87
N LEU A 307 -14.81 -25.08 -0.77
CA LEU A 307 -14.07 -24.48 -1.89
C LEU A 307 -12.70 -25.09 -2.09
N HIS A 308 -12.18 -25.81 -1.08
CA HIS A 308 -10.80 -26.28 -1.07
C HIS A 308 -10.61 -27.48 -2.00
N GLU A 309 -9.54 -27.43 -2.80
CA GLU A 309 -9.14 -28.49 -3.74
C GLU A 309 -8.58 -29.69 -2.97
N PRO A 310 -9.17 -30.89 -3.11
CA PRO A 310 -8.72 -32.06 -2.34
C PRO A 310 -7.40 -32.62 -2.86
N GLY A 311 -6.66 -33.33 -1.98
CA GLY A 311 -5.46 -34.11 -2.30
C GLY A 311 -4.16 -33.41 -1.96
N ASP A 312 -3.05 -34.14 -2.10
CA ASP A 312 -1.70 -33.64 -1.85
C ASP A 312 -1.30 -32.60 -2.91
N ARG A 313 -0.45 -31.65 -2.52
CA ARG A 313 0.13 -30.66 -3.43
C ARG A 313 1.64 -30.81 -3.49
N MET A 314 2.21 -30.73 -4.68
CA MET A 314 3.64 -30.67 -4.87
C MET A 314 4.03 -29.27 -5.33
N VAL A 315 4.76 -28.55 -4.47
CA VAL A 315 5.24 -27.19 -4.74
C VAL A 315 6.75 -27.17 -4.58
N MET A 316 7.47 -26.72 -5.61
CA MET A 316 8.93 -26.64 -5.62
C MET A 316 9.62 -27.95 -5.19
N GLY A 317 9.11 -29.09 -5.65
CA GLY A 317 9.67 -30.41 -5.38
C GLY A 317 9.37 -30.98 -3.97
N LYS A 318 8.63 -30.27 -3.12
CA LYS A 318 8.16 -30.74 -1.82
C LYS A 318 6.68 -31.10 -1.87
N THR A 319 6.31 -32.24 -1.30
CA THR A 319 4.90 -32.67 -1.15
C THR A 319 4.32 -32.13 0.14
N TYR A 320 3.16 -31.50 0.05
CA TYR A 320 2.35 -31.03 1.16
C TYR A 320 1.09 -31.90 1.22
N PRO A 321 0.91 -32.69 2.28
CA PRO A 321 -0.19 -33.62 2.41
C PRO A 321 -1.56 -32.92 2.30
N ALA A 322 -2.56 -33.67 1.86
CA ALA A 322 -3.95 -33.21 1.88
C ALA A 322 -4.32 -32.71 3.27
N GLY A 323 -4.90 -31.51 3.33
CA GLY A 323 -5.21 -30.83 4.60
C GLY A 323 -6.27 -29.76 4.40
N GLY A 324 -6.39 -28.89 5.36
CA GLY A 324 -7.23 -27.70 5.33
C GLY A 324 -6.39 -26.42 5.12
N VAL A 325 -6.60 -25.46 6.00
CA VAL A 325 -5.86 -24.19 6.02
C VAL A 325 -4.34 -24.41 6.16
N GLU A 326 -3.93 -25.51 6.80
CA GLU A 326 -2.54 -25.86 7.10
C GLU A 326 -1.72 -26.14 5.84
N GLN A 327 -2.35 -26.60 4.74
CA GLN A 327 -1.63 -26.95 3.53
C GLN A 327 -0.96 -25.72 2.90
N ALA A 328 -1.68 -24.64 2.72
CA ALA A 328 -1.12 -23.39 2.21
C ALA A 328 -0.19 -22.72 3.22
N SER A 329 -0.51 -22.78 4.52
CA SER A 329 0.33 -22.24 5.60
C SER A 329 1.70 -22.91 5.64
N ALA A 330 1.77 -24.22 5.39
CA ALA A 330 3.04 -24.96 5.33
C ALA A 330 3.89 -24.53 4.13
N VAL A 331 3.29 -24.25 2.97
CA VAL A 331 4.00 -23.67 1.81
C VAL A 331 4.57 -22.29 2.18
N LEU A 332 3.76 -21.43 2.79
CA LEU A 332 4.18 -20.10 3.23
C LEU A 332 5.35 -20.16 4.22
N ALA A 333 5.32 -21.10 5.17
CA ALA A 333 6.39 -21.29 6.15
C ALA A 333 7.73 -21.64 5.47
N ASP A 334 7.70 -22.53 4.48
CA ASP A 334 8.91 -22.94 3.75
C ASP A 334 9.46 -21.81 2.87
N VAL A 335 8.61 -21.12 2.10
CA VAL A 335 9.07 -20.03 1.23
C VAL A 335 9.53 -18.80 2.03
N ALA A 336 8.97 -18.56 3.22
CA ALA A 336 9.36 -17.46 4.09
C ALA A 336 10.84 -17.53 4.51
N VAL A 337 11.38 -18.72 4.73
CA VAL A 337 12.77 -18.91 5.17
C VAL A 337 13.71 -19.34 4.05
N SER A 338 13.23 -19.39 2.81
CA SER A 338 14.01 -19.78 1.63
C SER A 338 15.22 -18.86 1.42
N PRO A 339 16.40 -19.41 1.03
CA PRO A 339 17.54 -18.60 0.62
C PRO A 339 17.24 -17.62 -0.54
N ALA A 340 16.31 -17.95 -1.42
CA ALA A 340 15.86 -17.07 -2.49
C ALA A 340 15.11 -15.87 -1.92
N THR A 341 14.21 -16.08 -0.97
CA THR A 341 13.52 -15.02 -0.22
C THR A 341 14.50 -14.12 0.51
N ALA A 342 15.48 -14.72 1.21
CA ALA A 342 16.54 -13.98 1.89
C ALA A 342 17.29 -13.05 0.91
N SER A 343 17.64 -13.56 -0.27
CA SER A 343 18.33 -12.79 -1.32
C SER A 343 17.45 -11.67 -1.89
N HIS A 344 16.18 -11.96 -2.14
CA HIS A 344 15.20 -10.98 -2.66
C HIS A 344 15.00 -9.82 -1.67
N ILE A 345 14.72 -10.12 -0.40
CA ILE A 345 14.52 -9.12 0.66
C ILE A 345 15.81 -8.31 0.91
N ALA A 346 16.97 -8.98 0.98
CA ALA A 346 18.26 -8.31 1.14
C ALA A 346 18.53 -7.33 -0.01
N THR A 347 18.22 -7.72 -1.24
CA THR A 347 18.38 -6.86 -2.42
C THR A 347 17.46 -5.63 -2.36
N LYS A 348 16.19 -5.81 -1.97
CA LYS A 348 15.24 -4.69 -1.82
C LYS A 348 15.67 -3.73 -0.70
N LEU A 349 16.08 -4.25 0.47
CA LEU A 349 16.59 -3.41 1.58
C LEU A 349 17.86 -2.66 1.18
N ALA A 350 18.83 -3.33 0.55
CA ALA A 350 20.06 -2.69 0.08
C ALA A 350 19.77 -1.57 -0.95
N ARG A 351 18.83 -1.81 -1.88
CA ARG A 351 18.36 -0.78 -2.83
C ARG A 351 17.73 0.39 -2.08
N HIS A 352 16.89 0.13 -1.10
CA HIS A 352 16.20 1.18 -0.37
C HIS A 352 17.15 2.09 0.40
N PHE A 353 18.18 1.55 1.05
CA PHE A 353 19.06 2.31 1.95
C PHE A 353 20.40 2.73 1.35
N ALA A 354 20.92 2.02 0.34
CA ALA A 354 22.27 2.30 -0.19
C ALA A 354 22.31 2.85 -1.61
N GLY A 355 21.23 2.76 -2.40
CA GLY A 355 21.18 3.33 -3.74
C GLY A 355 20.47 2.44 -4.75
N ASP A 356 20.21 2.98 -5.95
CA ASP A 356 19.42 2.29 -7.00
C ASP A 356 20.09 1.00 -7.47
N THR A 357 21.41 0.92 -7.43
CA THR A 357 22.19 -0.30 -7.66
C THR A 357 22.61 -0.87 -6.29
N PRO A 358 21.97 -1.96 -5.82
CA PRO A 358 22.28 -2.56 -4.53
C PRO A 358 23.74 -3.03 -4.46
N PRO A 359 24.54 -2.61 -3.46
CA PRO A 359 25.92 -3.07 -3.32
C PRO A 359 25.98 -4.58 -3.00
N PRO A 360 26.69 -5.40 -3.81
CA PRO A 360 26.66 -6.86 -3.63
C PRO A 360 27.15 -7.34 -2.25
N ALA A 361 28.15 -6.70 -1.68
CA ALA A 361 28.66 -7.04 -0.34
C ALA A 361 27.61 -6.79 0.75
N MET A 362 26.86 -5.72 0.63
CA MET A 362 25.73 -5.43 1.55
C MET A 362 24.61 -6.45 1.38
N VAL A 363 24.21 -6.76 0.15
CA VAL A 363 23.20 -7.80 -0.13
C VAL A 363 23.60 -9.14 0.50
N ALA A 364 24.85 -9.59 0.29
CA ALA A 364 25.36 -10.83 0.87
C ALA A 364 25.31 -10.83 2.42
N ARG A 365 25.64 -9.70 3.05
CA ARG A 365 25.61 -9.55 4.53
C ARG A 365 24.18 -9.62 5.08
N LEU A 366 23.24 -8.92 4.44
CA LEU A 366 21.83 -8.94 4.83
C LEU A 366 21.21 -10.34 4.60
N GLN A 367 21.51 -10.98 3.47
CA GLN A 367 21.08 -12.35 3.18
C GLN A 367 21.60 -13.32 4.22
N ALA A 368 22.89 -13.25 4.58
CA ALA A 368 23.47 -14.10 5.61
C ALA A 368 22.81 -13.88 6.98
N ALA A 369 22.50 -12.65 7.35
CA ALA A 369 21.79 -12.34 8.59
C ALA A 369 20.37 -12.94 8.57
N PHE A 370 19.65 -12.82 7.46
CA PHE A 370 18.31 -13.39 7.30
C PHE A 370 18.33 -14.92 7.43
N VAL A 371 19.19 -15.60 6.67
CA VAL A 371 19.29 -17.06 6.70
C VAL A 371 19.71 -17.57 8.09
N LYS A 372 20.71 -16.93 8.71
CA LYS A 372 21.22 -17.34 10.04
C LYS A 372 20.16 -17.19 11.13
N SER A 373 19.30 -16.20 11.04
CA SER A 373 18.28 -15.89 12.04
C SER A 373 16.92 -16.55 11.76
N GLY A 374 16.77 -17.27 10.62
CA GLY A 374 15.47 -17.81 10.21
C GLY A 374 14.43 -16.72 9.88
N GLY A 375 14.89 -15.56 9.37
CA GLY A 375 14.00 -14.46 9.00
C GLY A 375 13.66 -13.50 10.15
N ASP A 376 14.41 -13.47 11.26
CA ASP A 376 14.26 -12.44 12.30
C ASP A 376 14.63 -11.07 11.74
N LEU A 377 13.64 -10.20 11.59
CA LEU A 377 13.80 -8.90 10.94
C LEU A 377 14.72 -7.95 11.72
N PRO A 378 14.65 -7.84 13.06
CA PRO A 378 15.60 -7.04 13.83
C PRO A 378 17.06 -7.44 13.59
N SER A 379 17.37 -8.71 13.41
CA SER A 379 18.73 -9.19 13.08
C SER A 379 19.19 -8.68 11.71
N VAL A 380 18.30 -8.69 10.72
CA VAL A 380 18.57 -8.14 9.38
C VAL A 380 18.77 -6.62 9.45
N TYR A 381 17.95 -5.91 10.23
CA TYR A 381 18.07 -4.44 10.37
C TYR A 381 19.36 -4.03 11.12
N ARG A 382 19.81 -4.81 12.11
CA ARG A 382 21.11 -4.57 12.74
C ARG A 382 22.25 -4.78 11.74
N ALA A 383 22.18 -5.79 10.88
CA ALA A 383 23.14 -5.98 9.80
C ALA A 383 23.12 -4.82 8.78
N LEU A 384 21.93 -4.27 8.48
CA LEU A 384 21.75 -3.08 7.65
C LEU A 384 22.45 -1.86 8.29
N ILE A 385 22.19 -1.57 9.57
CA ILE A 385 22.82 -0.46 10.31
C ILE A 385 24.34 -0.64 10.35
N ALA A 386 24.83 -1.87 10.49
CA ALA A 386 26.28 -2.15 10.51
C ALA A 386 26.94 -2.13 9.13
N SER A 387 26.18 -2.02 8.03
CA SER A 387 26.71 -2.05 6.66
C SER A 387 27.31 -0.71 6.26
N PRO A 388 28.62 -0.62 5.94
CA PRO A 388 29.29 0.65 5.62
C PRO A 388 28.70 1.31 4.37
N GLU A 389 28.17 0.53 3.44
CA GLU A 389 27.57 1.01 2.20
C GLU A 389 26.32 1.87 2.45
N ALA A 390 25.61 1.65 3.56
CA ALA A 390 24.47 2.49 3.96
C ALA A 390 24.91 3.85 4.54
N TRP A 391 26.20 4.01 4.88
CA TRP A 391 26.76 5.20 5.51
C TRP A 391 27.64 6.06 4.59
N VAL A 392 27.61 5.79 3.27
CA VAL A 392 28.34 6.65 2.31
C VAL A 392 27.83 8.09 2.36
N GLU A 393 28.74 9.04 2.31
CA GLU A 393 28.43 10.47 2.50
C GLU A 393 27.63 11.09 1.34
N GLN A 394 27.74 10.50 0.13
CA GLN A 394 26.98 10.97 -1.03
C GLN A 394 25.48 10.64 -0.87
N PRO A 395 24.59 11.61 -1.13
CA PRO A 395 23.14 11.36 -1.12
C PRO A 395 22.72 10.68 -2.43
N LEU A 396 22.72 9.35 -2.45
CA LEU A 396 22.53 8.54 -3.65
C LEU A 396 21.05 8.33 -4.03
N LYS A 397 20.15 8.32 -3.04
CA LYS A 397 18.70 8.09 -3.28
C LYS A 397 17.96 9.40 -3.48
N PHE A 398 17.25 9.49 -4.60
CA PHE A 398 16.29 10.57 -4.78
C PHE A 398 15.03 10.25 -3.96
N LYS A 399 14.54 11.21 -3.17
CA LYS A 399 13.34 11.02 -2.34
C LYS A 399 12.11 10.79 -3.23
N THR A 400 11.30 9.81 -2.87
CA THR A 400 9.96 9.68 -3.45
C THR A 400 9.08 10.89 -3.07
N PRO A 401 7.94 11.12 -3.73
CA PRO A 401 7.00 12.17 -3.33
C PRO A 401 6.55 12.07 -1.86
N TRP A 402 6.30 10.86 -1.37
CA TRP A 402 6.00 10.62 0.04
C TRP A 402 7.14 11.06 0.96
N GLU A 403 8.35 10.58 0.69
CA GLU A 403 9.54 10.90 1.50
C GLU A 403 9.85 12.40 1.49
N TRP A 404 9.74 13.04 0.34
CA TRP A 404 9.94 14.47 0.21
C TRP A 404 8.88 15.27 0.99
N THR A 405 7.61 14.91 0.86
CA THR A 405 6.51 15.57 1.56
C THR A 405 6.66 15.46 3.08
N ILE A 406 6.86 14.24 3.58
CA ILE A 406 7.02 14.01 5.03
C ILE A 406 8.27 14.72 5.56
N SER A 407 9.43 14.65 4.87
CA SER A 407 10.64 15.33 5.32
C SER A 407 10.50 16.85 5.30
N SER A 408 9.76 17.44 4.33
CA SER A 408 9.46 18.87 4.30
C SER A 408 8.59 19.31 5.47
N MET A 409 7.52 18.56 5.75
CA MET A 409 6.63 18.87 6.87
C MET A 409 7.31 18.67 8.24
N ARG A 410 8.16 17.64 8.37
CA ARG A 410 8.98 17.42 9.58
C ARG A 410 9.96 18.56 9.78
N ALA A 411 10.66 19.02 8.73
CA ALA A 411 11.56 20.17 8.78
C ALA A 411 10.85 21.43 9.32
N LEU A 412 9.59 21.61 8.97
CA LEU A 412 8.75 22.74 9.41
C LEU A 412 8.03 22.48 10.75
N ASN A 413 8.34 21.40 11.45
CA ASN A 413 7.71 21.00 12.73
C ASN A 413 6.18 20.85 12.66
N VAL A 414 5.64 20.52 11.50
CA VAL A 414 4.22 20.20 11.35
C VAL A 414 3.94 18.91 12.12
N LYS A 415 2.90 18.91 12.95
CA LYS A 415 2.52 17.75 13.79
C LYS A 415 1.29 17.03 13.25
N THR A 416 0.42 17.74 12.56
CA THR A 416 -0.83 17.21 11.99
C THR A 416 -1.08 17.83 10.61
N ALA A 417 -1.82 17.13 9.77
CA ALA A 417 -2.22 17.65 8.46
C ALA A 417 -3.67 17.25 8.15
N ASP A 418 -4.35 18.09 7.37
CA ASP A 418 -5.67 17.73 6.85
C ASP A 418 -5.59 16.51 5.94
N PRO A 419 -6.35 15.44 6.22
CA PRO A 419 -6.28 14.19 5.47
C PRO A 419 -6.60 14.35 3.97
N GLN A 420 -7.61 15.16 3.62
CA GLN A 420 -8.01 15.35 2.24
C GLN A 420 -6.96 16.18 1.47
N ALA A 421 -6.38 17.19 2.11
CA ALA A 421 -5.30 17.96 1.52
C ALA A 421 -4.07 17.07 1.25
N MET A 422 -3.77 16.11 2.13
CA MET A 422 -2.67 15.16 1.93
C MET A 422 -2.94 14.17 0.81
N VAL A 423 -4.15 13.64 0.72
CA VAL A 423 -4.57 12.82 -0.43
C VAL A 423 -4.41 13.60 -1.74
N GLY A 424 -4.87 14.85 -1.78
CA GLY A 424 -4.74 15.73 -2.95
C GLY A 424 -3.27 16.00 -3.33
N LEU A 425 -2.44 16.34 -2.36
CA LEU A 425 -1.02 16.65 -2.57
C LEU A 425 -0.25 15.44 -3.13
N LEU A 426 -0.42 14.26 -2.53
CA LEU A 426 0.29 13.05 -2.96
C LEU A 426 -0.20 12.56 -4.34
N ASN A 427 -1.48 12.74 -4.67
CA ASN A 427 -2.00 12.53 -6.02
C ASN A 427 -1.33 13.49 -7.03
N GLN A 428 -1.25 14.79 -6.70
CA GLN A 428 -0.60 15.81 -7.55
C GLN A 428 0.87 15.49 -7.78
N LEU A 429 1.57 15.00 -6.75
CA LEU A 429 2.99 14.62 -6.83
C LEU A 429 3.22 13.27 -7.52
N GLY A 430 2.17 12.51 -7.87
CA GLY A 430 2.25 11.26 -8.60
C GLY A 430 2.47 10.01 -7.75
N GLN A 431 2.34 10.10 -6.42
CA GLN A 431 2.44 8.95 -5.51
C GLN A 431 1.24 8.91 -4.54
N PRO A 432 0.01 8.63 -5.01
CA PRO A 432 -1.13 8.44 -4.13
C PRO A 432 -0.88 7.31 -3.12
N THR A 433 -1.19 7.53 -1.86
CA THR A 433 -0.92 6.53 -0.79
C THR A 433 -1.67 5.24 -1.06
N TRP A 434 -1.00 4.09 -0.91
CA TRP A 434 -1.56 2.75 -1.16
C TRP A 434 -2.33 2.60 -2.48
N LYS A 435 -1.86 3.26 -3.54
CA LYS A 435 -2.51 3.21 -4.85
C LYS A 435 -1.51 3.10 -6.01
N PRO A 436 -0.61 2.11 -6.00
CA PRO A 436 0.39 1.93 -7.05
C PRO A 436 -0.19 1.39 -8.36
N GLY A 437 -1.42 0.89 -8.37
CA GLY A 437 -2.07 0.27 -9.53
C GLY A 437 -1.67 -1.18 -9.78
N GLN A 438 -0.52 -1.62 -9.26
CA GLN A 438 0.01 -2.98 -9.44
C GLN A 438 0.56 -3.56 -8.13
N PRO A 439 0.59 -4.91 -7.96
CA PRO A 439 1.07 -5.56 -6.74
C PRO A 439 2.56 -5.34 -6.45
N ILE A 440 3.36 -5.03 -7.45
CA ILE A 440 4.80 -4.74 -7.30
C ILE A 440 5.08 -3.51 -6.43
N GLY A 441 4.08 -2.67 -6.21
CA GLY A 441 4.23 -1.41 -5.47
C GLY A 441 4.82 -0.28 -6.31
N TYR A 442 5.21 0.81 -5.64
CA TYR A 442 5.89 1.94 -6.27
C TYR A 442 7.37 1.64 -6.46
N ASP A 443 7.92 2.12 -7.57
CA ASP A 443 9.35 2.01 -7.87
C ASP A 443 10.22 2.68 -6.79
N ASP A 444 11.31 2.02 -6.43
CA ASP A 444 12.30 2.52 -5.49
C ASP A 444 13.63 2.84 -6.21
N ILE A 445 13.52 3.63 -7.28
CA ILE A 445 14.66 4.12 -8.07
C ILE A 445 14.48 5.59 -8.45
N ALA A 446 15.58 6.32 -8.58
CA ALA A 446 15.57 7.76 -8.91
C ALA A 446 14.92 8.05 -10.27
N GLY A 447 15.10 7.16 -11.25
CA GLY A 447 14.57 7.34 -12.61
C GLY A 447 13.06 7.55 -12.66
N SER A 448 12.31 6.92 -11.76
CA SER A 448 10.84 7.05 -11.68
C SER A 448 10.39 8.36 -11.03
N TRP A 449 11.26 9.06 -10.27
CA TRP A 449 10.86 10.20 -9.44
C TRP A 449 11.60 11.51 -9.73
N ALA A 450 12.67 11.48 -10.52
CA ALA A 450 13.54 12.63 -10.80
C ALA A 450 13.27 13.28 -12.17
N GLY A 451 12.21 12.89 -12.86
CA GLY A 451 11.83 13.49 -14.14
C GLY A 451 11.49 14.98 -14.01
N PRO A 452 11.66 15.78 -15.09
CA PRO A 452 11.46 17.23 -15.06
C PRO A 452 10.09 17.66 -14.52
N ASP A 453 9.01 17.00 -14.95
CA ASP A 453 7.64 17.26 -14.50
C ASP A 453 7.47 16.96 -12.98
N ALA A 454 8.05 15.86 -12.50
CA ALA A 454 8.01 15.49 -11.10
C ALA A 454 8.78 16.51 -10.22
N VAL A 455 9.90 17.05 -10.70
CA VAL A 455 10.66 18.09 -10.02
C VAL A 455 9.88 19.41 -10.01
N LEU A 456 9.28 19.81 -11.14
CA LEU A 456 8.46 21.03 -11.23
C LEU A 456 7.31 21.03 -10.22
N ARG A 457 6.56 19.91 -10.12
CA ARG A 457 5.49 19.76 -9.14
C ARG A 457 5.97 19.91 -7.70
N ARG A 458 7.21 19.49 -7.40
CA ARG A 458 7.81 19.69 -6.07
C ARG A 458 8.19 21.15 -5.83
N VAL A 459 8.68 21.87 -6.84
CA VAL A 459 8.93 23.31 -6.75
C VAL A 459 7.64 24.05 -6.39
N GLU A 460 6.56 23.81 -7.12
CA GLU A 460 5.23 24.39 -6.84
C GLU A 460 4.72 24.03 -5.43
N ALA A 461 4.94 22.80 -4.98
CA ALA A 461 4.56 22.39 -3.63
C ALA A 461 5.45 23.04 -2.56
N ALA A 462 6.77 23.22 -2.82
CA ALA A 462 7.68 23.91 -1.93
C ALA A 462 7.32 25.38 -1.75
N GLU A 463 6.90 26.08 -2.81
CA GLU A 463 6.38 27.44 -2.74
C GLU A 463 5.12 27.52 -1.85
N ARG A 464 4.20 26.55 -1.97
CA ARG A 464 3.01 26.48 -1.10
C ARG A 464 3.38 26.22 0.38
N PHE A 465 4.36 25.37 0.65
CA PHE A 465 4.85 25.17 2.02
C PHE A 465 5.52 26.45 2.55
N ALA A 466 6.36 27.08 1.75
CA ALA A 466 7.09 28.29 2.11
C ALA A 466 6.16 29.48 2.38
N SER A 467 5.09 29.65 1.59
CA SER A 467 4.12 30.72 1.79
C SER A 467 3.36 30.60 3.12
N ARG A 468 3.11 29.37 3.57
CA ARG A 468 2.44 29.08 4.85
C ARG A 468 3.39 29.18 6.06
N ALA A 469 4.70 29.11 5.83
CA ALA A 469 5.75 29.14 6.84
C ALA A 469 6.72 30.30 6.63
N ALA A 470 6.22 31.45 6.18
CA ALA A 470 7.03 32.62 5.77
C ALA A 470 7.91 33.22 6.91
N SER A 471 7.63 32.90 8.18
CA SER A 471 8.44 33.29 9.33
C SER A 471 9.65 32.40 9.59
N VAL A 472 9.79 31.28 8.88
CA VAL A 472 10.91 30.35 9.07
C VAL A 472 12.15 30.85 8.37
N ASP A 473 13.24 31.03 9.12
CA ASP A 473 14.56 31.35 8.55
C ASP A 473 15.20 30.07 7.99
N ALA A 474 15.18 29.94 6.67
CA ALA A 474 15.77 28.80 5.96
C ALA A 474 17.29 28.68 6.15
N ARG A 475 17.99 29.78 6.40
CA ARG A 475 19.45 29.78 6.65
C ARG A 475 19.78 29.14 7.99
N ALA A 476 18.98 29.44 9.01
CA ALA A 476 19.11 28.83 10.32
C ALA A 476 18.56 27.38 10.36
N LEU A 477 17.55 27.07 9.54
CA LEU A 477 16.92 25.74 9.44
C LEU A 477 17.83 24.73 8.72
N GLY A 478 18.45 25.12 7.60
CA GLY A 478 19.22 24.22 6.74
C GLY A 478 20.24 23.37 7.51
N PRO A 479 21.16 23.97 8.33
CA PRO A 479 22.12 23.20 9.12
C PRO A 479 21.50 22.27 10.18
N LYS A 480 20.29 22.54 10.65
CA LYS A 480 19.58 21.70 11.62
C LYS A 480 19.00 20.44 10.97
N ILE A 481 18.40 20.58 9.79
CA ILE A 481 17.75 19.45 9.11
C ILE A 481 18.71 18.66 8.22
N LEU A 482 19.81 19.26 7.80
CA LEU A 482 20.86 18.69 6.96
C LEU A 482 22.24 18.91 7.60
N PRO A 483 22.51 18.38 8.81
CA PRO A 483 23.75 18.69 9.54
C PRO A 483 24.97 18.27 8.74
N GLY A 484 25.82 19.27 8.37
CA GLY A 484 27.02 19.09 7.57
C GLY A 484 26.77 18.60 6.13
N ALA A 485 25.57 18.79 5.60
CA ALA A 485 25.23 18.39 4.22
C ALA A 485 24.87 19.57 3.31
N VAL A 486 24.57 20.75 3.85
CA VAL A 486 24.31 21.95 3.06
C VAL A 486 25.59 22.37 2.36
N THR A 487 25.60 22.46 1.03
CA THR A 487 26.76 22.85 0.24
C THR A 487 27.01 24.37 0.29
N PRO A 488 28.23 24.83 0.01
CA PRO A 488 28.50 26.26 -0.14
C PRO A 488 27.61 26.93 -1.21
N ALA A 489 27.36 26.23 -2.31
CA ALA A 489 26.47 26.73 -3.38
C ALA A 489 25.05 26.98 -2.88
N THR A 490 24.47 26.01 -2.17
CA THR A 490 23.14 26.15 -1.56
C THR A 490 23.14 27.25 -0.50
N SER A 491 24.16 27.33 0.38
CA SER A 491 24.28 28.39 1.39
C SER A 491 24.31 29.79 0.76
N THR A 492 25.09 29.98 -0.32
CA THR A 492 25.14 31.23 -1.08
C THR A 492 23.80 31.56 -1.73
N ALA A 493 23.16 30.57 -2.34
CA ALA A 493 21.85 30.78 -2.95
C ALA A 493 20.79 31.20 -1.91
N LEU A 494 20.76 30.56 -0.72
CA LEU A 494 19.89 30.96 0.38
C LEU A 494 20.17 32.37 0.89
N ALA A 495 21.44 32.77 0.94
CA ALA A 495 21.84 34.13 1.38
C ALA A 495 21.35 35.21 0.40
N ASN A 496 21.29 34.89 -0.89
CA ASN A 496 20.91 35.83 -1.96
C ASN A 496 19.41 35.90 -2.22
N CYS A 497 18.59 35.11 -1.52
CA CYS A 497 17.14 35.17 -1.67
C CYS A 497 16.57 36.50 -1.16
N GLU A 498 15.63 37.05 -1.91
CA GLU A 498 14.97 38.32 -1.62
C GLU A 498 13.95 38.24 -0.45
N SER A 499 13.44 37.04 -0.18
CA SER A 499 12.48 36.83 0.90
C SER A 499 12.72 35.53 1.66
N PRO A 500 12.29 35.45 2.95
CA PRO A 500 12.34 34.20 3.71
C PRO A 500 11.57 33.05 3.04
N ALA A 501 10.43 33.34 2.41
CA ALA A 501 9.63 32.34 1.69
C ALA A 501 10.40 31.79 0.47
N GLN A 502 11.06 32.64 -0.32
CA GLN A 502 11.91 32.20 -1.43
C GLN A 502 13.07 31.32 -0.94
N ALA A 503 13.76 31.73 0.14
CA ALA A 503 14.84 30.96 0.73
C ALA A 503 14.35 29.59 1.23
N LEU A 504 13.17 29.52 1.85
CA LEU A 504 12.59 28.26 2.32
C LEU A 504 12.19 27.36 1.16
N ALA A 505 11.53 27.89 0.12
CA ALA A 505 11.20 27.12 -1.08
C ALA A 505 12.47 26.53 -1.72
N LEU A 506 13.52 27.34 -1.86
CA LEU A 506 14.81 26.92 -2.39
C LEU A 506 15.44 25.81 -1.54
N LEU A 507 15.43 25.93 -0.21
CA LEU A 507 15.96 24.88 0.70
C LEU A 507 15.23 23.54 0.49
N LEU A 508 13.90 23.55 0.37
CA LEU A 508 13.10 22.34 0.20
C LEU A 508 13.29 21.65 -1.16
N VAL A 509 13.81 22.36 -2.16
CA VAL A 509 14.15 21.80 -3.47
C VAL A 509 15.65 21.73 -3.74
N ALA A 510 16.47 22.06 -2.75
CA ALA A 510 17.92 21.94 -2.86
C ALA A 510 18.32 20.48 -3.15
N PRO A 511 19.37 20.24 -3.96
CA PRO A 511 19.81 18.88 -4.30
C PRO A 511 20.04 17.99 -3.09
N GLU A 512 20.58 18.55 -2.01
CA GLU A 512 20.84 17.85 -0.74
C GLU A 512 19.56 17.49 0.02
N PHE A 513 18.51 18.31 -0.11
CA PHE A 513 17.22 18.03 0.51
C PHE A 513 16.38 17.07 -0.33
N MET A 514 16.46 17.15 -1.64
CA MET A 514 15.74 16.27 -2.58
C MET A 514 16.26 14.82 -2.55
N ARG A 515 17.42 14.59 -1.93
CA ARG A 515 18.08 13.28 -1.85
C ARG A 515 18.30 12.86 -0.39
N ARG A 516 18.67 11.59 -0.21
CA ARG A 516 18.98 10.99 1.08
C ARG A 516 20.10 9.95 1.01
#